data_c6426ecc7636d2c8715e16792fa3484f
#
_entry.id   c6426ecc7636d2c8715e16792fa3484f
#
_cell.length_a   1.000
_cell.length_b   1.000
_cell.length_c   1.000
_cell.angle_alpha   90.00
_cell.angle_beta   90.00
_cell.angle_gamma   90.00
#
_symmetry.space_group_name_H-M   'P 1'
#
loop_
_entity.id
_entity.type
_entity.pdbx_description
1 polymer ?
#
loop_
_entity_poly.entity_id
_entity_poly.type
_entity_poly.pdbx_seq_one_letter_code
_entity_poly.pdbx_strand_id
1 'polypeptide(L)'
;MMAVELLEERLRVLDKKLVEVSTSEPYREPAGWLRCFRGVDTVTAMTVLAEVHGIERFDSARRFMAFLGLVPGERSSGGTERRTGITKAGNSHVRRVLVEVAWHYRHRPGVGAPLRKRREGQPSHVIALADRAQRRLCARYQRLAVTLGKPTPKVVTALARELAGFLWAALVLTPKTTPH
;
A
#
# COMPACT_ATOMS: atom_id res chain seq x y z
N MET A 1 29.73 -4.87 -18.35
CA MET A 1 28.77 -6.00 -18.48
C MET A 1 28.76 -6.89 -17.25
N MET A 2 29.84 -7.55 -16.84
CA MET A 2 29.88 -8.47 -15.68
C MET A 2 29.30 -7.95 -14.36
N ALA A 3 29.45 -6.65 -14.02
CA ALA A 3 28.92 -6.12 -12.77
C ALA A 3 27.38 -6.03 -12.76
N VAL A 4 26.75 -5.72 -13.90
CA VAL A 4 25.30 -5.67 -14.06
C VAL A 4 24.71 -7.08 -13.97
N GLU A 5 25.29 -8.03 -14.66
CA GLU A 5 24.89 -9.44 -14.64
C GLU A 5 24.94 -10.04 -13.22
N LEU A 6 26.02 -9.72 -12.48
CA LEU A 6 26.15 -10.15 -11.08
C LEU A 6 25.06 -9.53 -10.17
N LEU A 7 24.72 -8.26 -10.39
CA LEU A 7 23.67 -7.60 -9.62
C LEU A 7 22.28 -8.16 -9.96
N GLU A 8 22.02 -8.44 -11.22
CA GLU A 8 20.76 -9.07 -11.65
C GLU A 8 20.60 -10.47 -11.05
N GLU A 9 21.66 -11.26 -11.02
CA GLU A 9 21.62 -12.59 -10.40
C GLU A 9 21.38 -12.49 -8.89
N ARG A 10 22.03 -11.56 -8.20
CA ARG A 10 21.76 -11.31 -6.78
C ARG A 10 20.32 -10.90 -6.52
N LEU A 11 19.75 -10.04 -7.37
CA LEU A 11 18.34 -9.65 -7.27
C LEU A 11 17.42 -10.86 -7.44
N ARG A 12 17.65 -11.73 -8.42
CA ARG A 12 16.87 -12.97 -8.61
C ARG A 12 16.92 -13.88 -7.38
N VAL A 13 18.11 -14.03 -6.77
CA VAL A 13 18.27 -14.84 -5.55
C VAL A 13 17.51 -14.23 -4.38
N LEU A 14 17.56 -12.90 -4.21
CA LEU A 14 16.86 -12.20 -3.16
C LEU A 14 15.33 -12.26 -3.36
N ASP A 15 14.86 -12.06 -4.59
CA ASP A 15 13.44 -12.16 -4.92
C ASP A 15 12.89 -13.56 -4.63
N LYS A 16 13.65 -14.61 -4.96
CA LYS A 16 13.28 -15.99 -4.64
C LYS A 16 13.17 -16.21 -3.13
N LYS A 17 14.15 -15.78 -2.36
CA LYS A 17 14.12 -15.86 -0.90
C LYS A 17 12.95 -15.06 -0.31
N LEU A 18 12.68 -13.87 -0.86
CA LEU A 18 11.55 -13.06 -0.41
C LEU A 18 10.21 -13.76 -0.64
N VAL A 19 10.05 -14.43 -1.78
CA VAL A 19 8.85 -15.25 -2.06
C VAL A 19 8.75 -16.39 -1.06
N GLU A 20 9.83 -17.12 -0.78
CA GLU A 20 9.86 -18.19 0.21
C GLU A 20 9.42 -17.69 1.60
N VAL A 21 9.99 -16.58 2.07
CA VAL A 21 9.61 -15.97 3.35
C VAL A 21 8.16 -15.50 3.35
N SER A 22 7.68 -14.94 2.25
CA SER A 22 6.30 -14.45 2.12
C SER A 22 5.24 -15.56 2.17
N THR A 23 5.65 -16.81 1.94
CA THR A 23 4.78 -18.00 2.00
C THR A 23 4.91 -18.77 3.29
N SER A 24 5.80 -18.36 4.20
CA SER A 24 6.00 -18.94 5.53
C SER A 24 5.30 -18.12 6.61
N GLU A 25 5.07 -18.75 7.77
CA GLU A 25 4.57 -18.03 8.94
C GLU A 25 5.66 -17.08 9.50
N PRO A 26 5.28 -15.91 10.00
CA PRO A 26 3.92 -15.38 10.16
C PRO A 26 3.41 -14.55 8.96
N TYR A 27 4.09 -14.58 7.81
CA TYR A 27 3.84 -13.64 6.70
C TYR A 27 2.83 -14.16 5.67
N ARG A 28 2.60 -15.47 5.61
CA ARG A 28 1.78 -16.08 4.56
C ARG A 28 0.41 -15.44 4.40
N GLU A 29 -0.35 -15.35 5.47
CA GLU A 29 -1.68 -14.75 5.43
C GLU A 29 -1.65 -13.23 5.18
N PRO A 30 -0.94 -12.42 6.00
CA PRO A 30 -0.97 -10.97 5.81
C PRO A 30 -0.37 -10.52 4.46
N ALA A 31 0.67 -11.19 3.96
CA ALA A 31 1.20 -10.91 2.62
C ALA A 31 0.17 -11.26 1.54
N GLY A 32 -0.53 -12.38 1.68
CA GLY A 32 -1.63 -12.78 0.80
C GLY A 32 -2.73 -11.73 0.74
N TRP A 33 -3.17 -11.22 1.88
CA TRP A 33 -4.20 -10.18 1.97
C TRP A 33 -3.79 -8.89 1.28
N LEU A 34 -2.59 -8.40 1.55
CA LEU A 34 -2.08 -7.18 0.92
C LEU A 34 -1.96 -7.34 -0.61
N ARG A 35 -1.55 -8.50 -1.08
CA ARG A 35 -1.40 -8.80 -2.52
C ARG A 35 -2.73 -8.87 -3.28
N CYS A 36 -3.88 -8.87 -2.60
CA CYS A 36 -5.19 -8.70 -3.22
C CYS A 36 -5.41 -7.31 -3.81
N PHE A 37 -4.66 -6.32 -3.35
CA PHE A 37 -4.78 -4.95 -3.81
C PHE A 37 -3.99 -4.73 -5.11
N ARG A 38 -4.57 -3.93 -6.00
CA ARG A 38 -3.94 -3.59 -7.28
C ARG A 38 -2.61 -2.86 -7.05
N GLY A 39 -1.58 -3.30 -7.75
CA GLY A 39 -0.23 -2.72 -7.67
C GLY A 39 0.59 -3.20 -6.48
N VAL A 40 0.00 -3.93 -5.53
CA VAL A 40 0.73 -4.53 -4.42
C VAL A 40 1.22 -5.92 -4.84
N ASP A 41 2.51 -6.06 -5.04
CA ASP A 41 3.20 -7.33 -5.29
C ASP A 41 3.80 -7.91 -4.01
N THR A 42 4.60 -8.96 -4.13
CA THR A 42 5.26 -9.59 -2.98
C THR A 42 6.27 -8.66 -2.31
N VAL A 43 7.06 -7.93 -3.09
CA VAL A 43 8.08 -7.00 -2.55
C VAL A 43 7.40 -5.89 -1.77
N THR A 44 6.36 -5.27 -2.34
CA THR A 44 5.57 -4.23 -1.69
C THR A 44 4.92 -4.72 -0.40
N ALA A 45 4.27 -5.90 -0.43
CA ALA A 45 3.62 -6.47 0.74
C ALA A 45 4.62 -6.73 1.88
N MET A 46 5.74 -7.36 1.55
CA MET A 46 6.79 -7.66 2.53
C MET A 46 7.47 -6.42 3.06
N THR A 47 7.68 -5.38 2.23
CA THR A 47 8.19 -4.08 2.69
C THR A 47 7.26 -3.48 3.74
N VAL A 48 5.94 -3.48 3.47
CA VAL A 48 4.97 -2.96 4.45
C VAL A 48 5.03 -3.76 5.74
N LEU A 49 5.02 -5.09 5.68
CA LEU A 49 5.00 -5.95 6.86
C LEU A 49 6.29 -5.85 7.69
N ALA A 50 7.45 -5.84 7.02
CA ALA A 50 8.75 -5.76 7.68
C ALA A 50 8.99 -4.40 8.37
N GLU A 51 8.61 -3.30 7.72
CA GLU A 51 8.84 -1.95 8.25
C GLU A 51 7.81 -1.52 9.30
N VAL A 52 6.63 -2.13 9.29
CA VAL A 52 5.55 -1.77 10.21
C VAL A 52 5.65 -2.50 11.56
N HIS A 53 6.24 -3.70 11.59
CA HIS A 53 6.44 -4.48 12.83
C HIS A 53 5.21 -4.57 13.74
N GLY A 54 4.12 -5.10 13.20
CA GLY A 54 2.85 -5.22 13.94
C GLY A 54 1.90 -4.07 13.68
N ILE A 55 0.86 -4.38 12.94
CA ILE A 55 -0.19 -3.41 12.57
C ILE A 55 -1.09 -3.09 13.77
N GLU A 56 -1.15 -3.97 14.75
CA GLU A 56 -1.99 -3.91 15.94
C GLU A 56 -1.65 -2.71 16.84
N ARG A 57 -0.42 -2.19 16.76
CA ARG A 57 0.01 -0.99 17.50
C ARG A 57 -0.69 0.31 17.05
N PHE A 58 -1.40 0.27 15.92
CA PHE A 58 -2.13 1.42 15.42
C PHE A 58 -3.62 1.26 15.68
N ASP A 59 -4.15 1.99 16.64
CA ASP A 59 -5.57 1.97 17.03
C ASP A 59 -6.50 2.43 15.89
N SER A 60 -5.96 3.07 14.86
CA SER A 60 -6.74 3.56 13.72
C SER A 60 -5.92 3.71 12.46
N ALA A 61 -6.59 3.62 11.32
CA ALA A 61 -6.00 3.91 10.01
C ALA A 61 -5.34 5.31 9.97
N ARG A 62 -5.90 6.30 10.70
CA ARG A 62 -5.33 7.66 10.76
C ARG A 62 -3.97 7.66 11.44
N ARG A 63 -3.78 6.91 12.52
CA ARG A 63 -2.48 6.76 13.20
C ARG A 63 -1.47 6.06 12.30
N PHE A 64 -1.90 5.02 11.57
CA PHE A 64 -1.04 4.36 10.59
C PHE A 64 -0.61 5.32 9.46
N MET A 65 -1.55 6.10 8.89
CA MET A 65 -1.22 7.13 7.89
C MET A 65 -0.25 8.19 8.43
N ALA A 66 -0.38 8.56 9.71
CA ALA A 66 0.53 9.51 10.37
C ALA A 66 1.93 8.92 10.53
N PHE A 67 2.04 7.66 10.93
CA PHE A 67 3.31 6.93 11.00
C PHE A 67 4.05 6.89 9.65
N LEU A 68 3.30 6.85 8.56
CA LEU A 68 3.85 6.91 7.20
C LEU A 68 4.17 8.35 6.74
N GLY A 69 3.81 9.36 7.54
CA GLY A 69 3.97 10.76 7.17
C GLY A 69 3.11 11.19 5.98
N LEU A 70 1.98 10.51 5.76
CA LEU A 70 1.03 10.78 4.67
C LEU A 70 -0.13 11.71 5.09
N VAL A 71 -0.18 12.11 6.36
CA VAL A 71 -1.16 13.10 6.84
C VAL A 71 -0.74 14.51 6.47
N PRO A 72 -1.71 15.43 6.24
CA PRO A 72 -1.38 16.84 6.04
C PRO A 72 -0.65 17.40 7.25
N GLY A 73 0.38 18.20 7.00
CA GLY A 73 0.98 19.02 8.04
C GLY A 73 0.11 20.24 8.30
N GLU A 74 0.00 20.63 9.54
CA GLU A 74 -0.66 21.87 9.96
C GLU A 74 0.42 22.87 10.36
N ARG A 75 0.34 24.09 9.81
CA ARG A 75 1.02 25.26 10.34
C ARG A 75 -0.07 26.25 10.73
N SER A 76 -0.35 26.32 12.02
CA SER A 76 -1.19 27.36 12.58
C SER A 76 -0.28 28.44 13.21
N SER A 77 -0.40 29.65 12.71
CA SER A 77 0.14 30.85 13.36
C SER A 77 -0.93 31.93 13.35
N GLY A 78 -1.33 32.41 14.52
CA GLY A 78 -2.16 33.60 14.64
C GLY A 78 -3.53 33.56 13.97
N GLY A 79 -4.31 32.49 14.16
CA GLY A 79 -5.71 32.43 13.66
C GLY A 79 -5.92 32.03 12.22
N THR A 80 -4.85 31.77 11.46
CA THR A 80 -4.95 31.31 10.05
C THR A 80 -4.43 29.88 9.93
N GLU A 81 -5.32 28.89 9.75
CA GLU A 81 -4.95 27.51 9.44
C GLU A 81 -4.45 27.40 7.98
N ARG A 82 -3.16 27.27 7.78
CA ARG A 82 -2.57 26.91 6.48
C ARG A 82 -2.28 25.43 6.44
N ARG A 83 -3.05 24.68 5.67
CA ARG A 83 -2.73 23.28 5.35
C ARG A 83 -1.50 23.24 4.46
N THR A 84 -0.42 22.70 5.00
CA THR A 84 0.80 22.41 4.26
C THR A 84 0.65 21.06 3.51
N GLY A 85 1.66 20.66 2.72
CA GLY A 85 1.72 19.32 2.17
C GLY A 85 1.71 18.24 3.25
N ILE A 86 2.01 16.99 2.88
CA ILE A 86 2.16 15.90 3.87
C ILE A 86 3.32 16.18 4.82
N THR A 87 3.24 15.70 6.06
CA THR A 87 4.26 15.92 7.10
C THR A 87 5.63 15.39 6.71
N LYS A 88 5.67 14.30 5.92
CA LYS A 88 6.90 13.54 5.58
C LYS A 88 7.67 13.01 6.79
N ALA A 89 7.22 13.28 8.00
CA ALA A 89 7.74 12.71 9.22
C ALA A 89 7.27 11.26 9.33
N GLY A 90 8.18 10.30 9.51
CA GLY A 90 7.86 8.88 9.66
C GLY A 90 8.48 8.01 8.57
N ASN A 91 7.97 6.79 8.40
CA ASN A 91 8.57 5.80 7.52
C ASN A 91 8.55 6.22 6.05
N SER A 92 9.70 6.68 5.56
CA SER A 92 9.85 7.17 4.18
C SER A 92 9.87 6.03 3.16
N HIS A 93 10.33 4.84 3.55
CA HIS A 93 10.43 3.69 2.66
C HIS A 93 9.04 3.18 2.28
N VAL A 94 8.21 2.86 3.28
CA VAL A 94 6.81 2.44 3.02
C VAL A 94 6.03 3.54 2.30
N ARG A 95 6.20 4.81 2.70
CA ARG A 95 5.56 5.92 2.00
C ARG A 95 5.89 5.95 0.52
N ARG A 96 7.18 5.81 0.14
CA ARG A 96 7.62 5.78 -1.26
C ARG A 96 6.95 4.64 -2.01
N VAL A 97 7.03 3.43 -1.47
CA VAL A 97 6.44 2.24 -2.08
C VAL A 97 4.93 2.40 -2.29
N LEU A 98 4.20 2.93 -1.31
CA LEU A 98 2.76 3.16 -1.45
C LEU A 98 2.43 4.26 -2.47
N VAL A 99 3.27 5.26 -2.62
CA VAL A 99 3.12 6.27 -3.69
C VAL A 99 3.31 5.63 -5.06
N GLU A 100 4.29 4.75 -5.22
CA GLU A 100 4.50 3.99 -6.46
C GLU A 100 3.30 3.10 -6.78
N VAL A 101 2.78 2.36 -5.79
CA VAL A 101 1.56 1.56 -5.95
C VAL A 101 0.36 2.42 -6.34
N ALA A 102 0.23 3.61 -5.76
CA ALA A 102 -0.90 4.50 -6.03
C ALA A 102 -0.98 4.97 -7.49
N TRP A 103 0.12 4.96 -8.26
CA TRP A 103 0.11 5.23 -9.69
C TRP A 103 -0.74 4.26 -10.50
N HIS A 104 -0.94 3.03 -10.05
CA HIS A 104 -1.78 2.04 -10.74
C HIS A 104 -3.26 2.45 -10.79
N TYR A 105 -3.72 3.31 -9.88
CA TYR A 105 -5.12 3.75 -9.81
C TYR A 105 -5.47 4.90 -10.77
N ARG A 106 -4.50 5.36 -11.57
CA ARG A 106 -4.77 6.27 -12.70
C ARG A 106 -5.55 5.61 -13.83
N HIS A 107 -5.47 4.30 -13.93
CA HIS A 107 -6.16 3.50 -14.94
C HIS A 107 -7.56 3.10 -14.46
N ARG A 108 -8.43 2.75 -15.40
CA ARG A 108 -9.77 2.23 -15.09
C ARG A 108 -9.71 1.01 -14.18
N PRO A 109 -10.73 0.79 -13.32
CA PRO A 109 -10.82 -0.43 -12.52
C PRO A 109 -10.79 -1.67 -13.41
N GLY A 110 -10.09 -2.71 -12.97
CA GLY A 110 -10.01 -3.98 -13.70
C GLY A 110 -9.17 -5.00 -12.93
N VAL A 111 -9.47 -6.27 -13.15
CA VAL A 111 -8.78 -7.42 -12.54
C VAL A 111 -8.16 -8.24 -13.65
N GLY A 112 -6.90 -7.96 -13.97
CA GLY A 112 -6.12 -8.73 -14.94
C GLY A 112 -5.71 -10.11 -14.39
N ALA A 113 -5.22 -10.99 -15.25
CA ALA A 113 -4.83 -12.35 -14.88
C ALA A 113 -3.84 -12.42 -13.71
N PRO A 114 -2.78 -11.57 -13.61
CA PRO A 114 -1.87 -11.61 -12.48
C PRO A 114 -2.54 -11.28 -11.14
N LEU A 115 -3.47 -10.32 -11.11
CA LEU A 115 -4.20 -9.97 -9.90
C LEU A 115 -5.21 -11.05 -9.53
N ARG A 116 -5.86 -11.66 -10.51
CA ARG A 116 -6.79 -12.79 -10.30
C ARG A 116 -6.07 -13.94 -9.61
N LYS A 117 -4.91 -14.35 -10.15
CA LYS A 117 -4.08 -15.42 -9.58
C LYS A 117 -3.67 -15.13 -8.12
N ARG A 118 -3.33 -13.89 -7.80
CA ARG A 118 -2.97 -13.52 -6.41
C ARG A 118 -4.15 -13.57 -5.43
N ARG A 119 -5.38 -13.48 -5.92
CA ARG A 119 -6.62 -13.52 -5.14
C ARG A 119 -7.17 -14.94 -4.94
N GLU A 120 -6.65 -15.92 -5.66
CA GLU A 120 -7.04 -17.32 -5.48
C GLU A 120 -6.77 -17.77 -4.05
N GLY A 121 -7.78 -18.38 -3.41
CA GLY A 121 -7.70 -18.86 -2.02
C GLY A 121 -7.70 -17.77 -0.94
N GLN A 122 -7.81 -16.49 -1.32
CA GLN A 122 -7.85 -15.40 -0.33
C GLN A 122 -9.29 -15.18 0.20
N PRO A 123 -9.44 -14.67 1.44
CA PRO A 123 -10.75 -14.43 2.05
C PRO A 123 -11.60 -13.47 1.20
N SER A 124 -12.87 -13.82 1.02
CA SER A 124 -13.80 -13.04 0.18
C SER A 124 -13.98 -11.59 0.65
N HIS A 125 -13.97 -11.36 1.96
CA HIS A 125 -14.07 -10.01 2.53
C HIS A 125 -12.83 -9.15 2.23
N VAL A 126 -11.62 -9.74 2.15
CA VAL A 126 -10.39 -9.04 1.74
C VAL A 126 -10.47 -8.67 0.26
N ILE A 127 -10.92 -9.59 -0.58
CA ILE A 127 -11.11 -9.34 -2.02
C ILE A 127 -12.14 -8.22 -2.21
N ALA A 128 -13.26 -8.26 -1.49
CA ALA A 128 -14.30 -7.22 -1.55
C ALA A 128 -13.77 -5.85 -1.08
N LEU A 129 -12.92 -5.83 -0.04
CA LEU A 129 -12.24 -4.63 0.43
C LEU A 129 -11.30 -4.06 -0.62
N ALA A 130 -10.50 -4.91 -1.27
CA ALA A 130 -9.59 -4.53 -2.35
C ALA A 130 -10.33 -3.99 -3.58
N ASP A 131 -11.48 -4.56 -3.92
CA ASP A 131 -12.35 -4.06 -5.01
C ASP A 131 -12.97 -2.71 -4.68
N ARG A 132 -13.41 -2.52 -3.44
CA ARG A 132 -13.90 -1.22 -2.94
C ARG A 132 -12.79 -0.17 -3.01
N ALA A 133 -11.59 -0.52 -2.56
CA ALA A 133 -10.42 0.35 -2.67
C ALA A 133 -10.14 0.74 -4.12
N GLN A 134 -10.12 -0.23 -5.03
CA GLN A 134 -9.85 0.02 -6.44
C GLN A 134 -10.87 0.97 -7.07
N ARG A 135 -12.17 0.71 -6.90
CA ARG A 135 -13.22 1.59 -7.43
C ARG A 135 -13.09 3.02 -6.87
N ARG A 136 -12.92 3.14 -5.57
CA ARG A 136 -12.81 4.42 -4.89
C ARG A 136 -11.57 5.22 -5.32
N LEU A 137 -10.41 4.59 -5.35
CA LEU A 137 -9.14 5.25 -5.69
C LEU A 137 -9.09 5.66 -7.17
N CYS A 138 -9.58 4.82 -8.09
CA CYS A 138 -9.68 5.19 -9.50
C CYS A 138 -10.66 6.37 -9.70
N ALA A 139 -11.84 6.34 -9.10
CA ALA A 139 -12.79 7.45 -9.18
C ALA A 139 -12.20 8.74 -8.58
N ARG A 140 -11.48 8.63 -7.46
CA ARG A 140 -10.80 9.77 -6.84
C ARG A 140 -9.69 10.35 -7.73
N TYR A 141 -8.91 9.49 -8.40
CA TYR A 141 -7.92 9.94 -9.37
C TYR A 141 -8.59 10.76 -10.49
N GLN A 142 -9.61 10.21 -11.13
CA GLN A 142 -10.36 10.88 -12.20
C GLN A 142 -10.88 12.25 -11.74
N ARG A 143 -11.52 12.30 -10.58
CA ARG A 143 -12.03 13.57 -10.04
C ARG A 143 -10.92 14.59 -9.78
N LEU A 144 -9.83 14.18 -9.13
CA LEU A 144 -8.80 15.13 -8.70
C LEU A 144 -7.86 15.54 -9.84
N ALA A 145 -7.40 14.60 -10.66
CA ALA A 145 -6.46 14.86 -11.73
C ALA A 145 -7.14 15.37 -12.99
N VAL A 146 -8.21 14.69 -13.43
CA VAL A 146 -8.86 15.00 -14.72
C VAL A 146 -9.86 16.12 -14.57
N THR A 147 -10.84 15.99 -13.63
CA THR A 147 -11.90 17.01 -13.52
C THR A 147 -11.41 18.30 -12.87
N LEU A 148 -10.62 18.21 -11.79
CA LEU A 148 -10.16 19.38 -11.03
C LEU A 148 -8.74 19.85 -11.42
N GLY A 149 -8.08 19.22 -12.38
CA GLY A 149 -6.77 19.63 -12.90
C GLY A 149 -5.65 19.71 -11.84
N LYS A 150 -5.77 18.95 -10.72
CA LYS A 150 -4.75 19.00 -9.68
C LYS A 150 -3.45 18.33 -10.14
N PRO A 151 -2.28 18.84 -9.72
CA PRO A 151 -0.99 18.26 -10.07
C PRO A 151 -0.93 16.76 -9.71
N THR A 152 -0.60 15.93 -10.68
CA THR A 152 -0.61 14.46 -10.56
C THR A 152 0.18 13.93 -9.34
N PRO A 153 1.38 14.43 -8.99
CA PRO A 153 2.10 13.97 -7.82
C PRO A 153 1.33 14.21 -6.50
N LYS A 154 0.59 15.32 -6.39
CA LYS A 154 -0.26 15.62 -5.24
C LYS A 154 -1.45 14.67 -5.17
N VAL A 155 -2.04 14.36 -6.33
CA VAL A 155 -3.15 13.41 -6.43
C VAL A 155 -2.70 12.02 -6.00
N VAL A 156 -1.61 11.51 -6.57
CA VAL A 156 -1.07 10.18 -6.25
C VAL A 156 -0.72 10.05 -4.77
N THR A 157 -0.13 11.09 -4.17
CA THR A 157 0.15 11.11 -2.73
C THR A 157 -1.15 11.04 -1.89
N ALA A 158 -2.21 11.72 -2.33
CA ALA A 158 -3.51 11.63 -1.65
C ALA A 158 -4.15 10.24 -1.79
N LEU A 159 -3.95 9.56 -2.93
CA LEU A 159 -4.36 8.18 -3.11
C LEU A 159 -3.54 7.21 -2.25
N ALA A 160 -2.22 7.40 -2.16
CA ALA A 160 -1.34 6.59 -1.33
C ALA A 160 -1.77 6.63 0.15
N ARG A 161 -2.16 7.81 0.64
CA ARG A 161 -2.72 7.96 1.99
C ARG A 161 -3.99 7.13 2.18
N GLU A 162 -4.91 7.19 1.23
CA GLU A 162 -6.16 6.45 1.31
C GLU A 162 -5.95 4.94 1.14
N LEU A 163 -5.03 4.54 0.26
CA LEU A 163 -4.59 3.16 0.11
C LEU A 163 -4.04 2.60 1.42
N ALA A 164 -3.18 3.36 2.12
CA ALA A 164 -2.68 2.96 3.44
C ALA A 164 -3.80 2.62 4.42
N GLY A 165 -4.90 3.39 4.40
CA GLY A 165 -6.08 3.09 5.22
C GLY A 165 -6.76 1.78 4.85
N PHE A 166 -6.83 1.44 3.57
CA PHE A 166 -7.38 0.16 3.13
C PHE A 166 -6.47 -1.02 3.49
N LEU A 167 -5.14 -0.86 3.38
CA LEU A 167 -4.18 -1.89 3.76
C LEU A 167 -4.21 -2.14 5.28
N TRP A 168 -4.30 -1.06 6.09
CA TRP A 168 -4.51 -1.17 7.52
C TRP A 168 -5.78 -1.97 7.84
N ALA A 169 -6.89 -1.64 7.18
CA ALA A 169 -8.16 -2.33 7.39
C ALA A 169 -8.08 -3.83 7.01
N ALA A 170 -7.36 -4.17 5.94
CA ALA A 170 -7.17 -5.56 5.56
C ALA A 170 -6.40 -6.37 6.62
N LEU A 171 -5.40 -5.76 7.26
CA LEU A 171 -4.57 -6.42 8.24
C LEU A 171 -5.22 -6.51 9.64
N VAL A 172 -6.04 -5.52 10.01
CA VAL A 172 -6.67 -5.46 11.35
C VAL A 172 -8.00 -6.19 11.39
N LEU A 173 -8.81 -6.07 10.32
CA LEU A 173 -10.17 -6.61 10.30
C LEU A 173 -10.23 -8.07 9.84
N THR A 174 -9.13 -8.64 9.37
CA THR A 174 -9.05 -10.05 9.00
C THR A 174 -8.50 -10.85 10.17
N PRO A 175 -9.29 -11.77 10.77
CA PRO A 175 -8.77 -12.64 11.84
C PRO A 175 -7.60 -13.47 11.31
N LYS A 176 -6.50 -13.49 12.03
CA LYS A 176 -5.41 -14.44 11.75
C LYS A 176 -5.91 -15.83 12.08
N THR A 177 -5.74 -16.78 11.17
CA THR A 177 -6.02 -18.18 11.45
C THR A 177 -4.97 -18.65 12.46
N THR A 178 -5.36 -18.79 13.72
CA THR A 178 -4.47 -19.34 14.74
C THR A 178 -4.28 -20.82 14.39
N PRO A 179 -3.06 -21.31 14.15
CA PRO A 179 -2.84 -22.73 14.01
C PRO A 179 -3.16 -23.39 15.34
N HIS A 180 -4.07 -24.39 15.32
CA HIS A 180 -4.31 -25.31 16.42
C HIS A 180 -3.15 -26.30 16.53
#